data_b1c311691fb71aa565ea6b617b87479d
#
_entry.id   b1c311691fb71aa565ea6b617b87479d
#
_cell.length_a   1.000
_cell.length_b   1.000
_cell.length_c   1.000
_cell.angle_alpha   90.00
_cell.angle_beta   90.00
_cell.angle_gamma   90.00
#
_symmetry.space_group_name_H-M   'P 1'
#
loop_
_entity.id
_entity.type
_entity.pdbx_description
1 polymer ?
#
loop_
_entity_poly.entity_id
_entity_poly.type
_entity_poly.pdbx_seq_one_letter_code
_entity_poly.pdbx_strand_id
1 'polypeptide(L)'
;MENPHHRFWAHWLDPAYPPPPPGVLSGGPNNTAMADEVARKMKGSCAPQTCWADNTLAFSMNEIAINWNAPLVWVSAWLDELERTR
;
A
#
# COMPACT_ATOMS: atom_id res chain seq x y z
N MET A 1 -1.10 2.18 7.51
CA MET A 1 -1.72 1.03 6.81
C MET A 1 -1.61 -0.19 7.71
N GLU A 2 -2.73 -0.80 8.01
CA GLU A 2 -2.81 -1.96 8.92
C GLU A 2 -3.35 -3.21 8.20
N ASN A 3 -4.17 -3.04 7.20
CA ASN A 3 -4.89 -4.10 6.50
C ASN A 3 -4.59 -4.15 5.00
N PRO A 4 -3.31 -4.31 4.58
CA PRO A 4 -2.97 -4.37 3.17
C PRO A 4 -3.50 -5.66 2.54
N HIS A 5 -3.75 -5.62 1.24
CA HIS A 5 -3.97 -6.82 0.46
C HIS A 5 -2.62 -7.48 0.18
N HIS A 6 -2.18 -8.32 1.10
CA HIS A 6 -0.90 -9.03 1.01
C HIS A 6 -0.97 -10.37 1.71
N ARG A 7 -0.41 -11.40 1.08
CA ARG A 7 -0.49 -12.76 1.58
C ARG A 7 0.32 -13.01 2.85
N PHE A 8 1.48 -12.42 2.96
CA PHE A 8 2.40 -12.63 4.08
C PHE A 8 2.04 -11.78 5.32
N TRP A 9 1.63 -10.53 5.10
CA TRP A 9 1.22 -9.63 6.18
C TRP A 9 -0.29 -9.61 6.34
N ALA A 10 -0.85 -10.81 6.53
CA ALA A 10 -2.29 -11.02 6.62
C ALA A 10 -2.78 -11.12 8.07
N HIS A 11 -2.27 -10.28 8.96
CA HIS A 11 -2.63 -10.23 10.38
C HIS A 11 -4.14 -10.10 10.62
N TRP A 12 -4.82 -9.45 9.70
CA TRP A 12 -6.27 -9.33 9.68
C TRP A 12 -7.00 -10.67 9.52
N LEU A 13 -6.37 -11.65 8.87
CA LEU A 13 -6.93 -12.99 8.68
C LEU A 13 -6.65 -13.88 9.88
N ASP A 14 -5.43 -13.83 10.39
CA ASP A 14 -4.97 -14.62 11.52
C ASP A 14 -3.89 -13.84 12.28
N PRO A 15 -4.08 -13.59 13.59
CA PRO A 15 -3.09 -12.90 14.41
C PRO A 15 -1.70 -13.55 14.46
N ALA A 16 -1.56 -14.81 14.04
CA ALA A 16 -0.28 -15.48 13.91
C ALA A 16 0.58 -14.92 12.77
N TYR A 17 -0.03 -14.26 11.76
CA TYR A 17 0.71 -13.56 10.72
C TYR A 17 1.17 -12.19 11.21
N PRO A 18 2.37 -11.74 10.82
CA PRO A 18 2.85 -10.43 11.21
C PRO A 18 2.06 -9.31 10.55
N PRO A 19 1.94 -8.14 11.20
CA PRO A 19 1.45 -6.93 10.56
C PRO A 19 2.47 -6.42 9.52
N PRO A 20 2.07 -5.54 8.58
CA PRO A 20 3.00 -4.94 7.66
C PRO A 20 4.04 -4.09 8.41
N PRO A 21 5.32 -4.17 8.04
CA PRO A 21 6.35 -3.38 8.71
C PRO A 21 6.17 -1.88 8.46
N PRO A 22 6.61 -1.02 9.38
CA PRO A 22 6.63 0.42 9.16
C PRO A 22 7.39 0.81 7.90
N GLY A 23 6.87 1.76 7.14
CA GLY A 23 7.52 2.27 5.94
C GLY A 23 7.28 1.46 4.66
N VAL A 24 6.58 0.32 4.73
CA VAL A 24 6.22 -0.43 3.53
C VAL A 24 5.25 0.36 2.66
N LEU A 25 5.51 0.37 1.36
CA LEU A 25 4.72 1.09 0.37
C LEU A 25 3.63 0.18 -0.22
N SER A 26 2.40 0.61 -0.15
CA SER A 26 1.29 -0.01 -0.88
C SER A 26 1.08 0.61 -2.26
N GLY A 27 0.30 -0.05 -3.08
CA GLY A 27 -0.24 0.53 -4.31
C GLY A 27 -1.00 1.83 -4.02
N GLY A 28 -0.96 2.73 -4.98
CA GLY A 28 -1.44 4.09 -4.81
C GLY A 28 -2.96 4.24 -4.90
N PRO A 29 -3.43 5.40 -4.45
CA PRO A 29 -4.81 5.82 -4.66
C PRO A 29 -5.22 5.76 -6.13
N ASN A 30 -6.46 5.37 -6.37
CA ASN A 30 -6.96 5.03 -7.69
C ASN A 30 -8.45 5.38 -7.78
N ASN A 31 -8.93 5.75 -8.94
CA ASN A 31 -10.35 5.93 -9.20
C ASN A 31 -10.76 5.49 -10.62
N THR A 32 -9.92 4.69 -11.25
CA THR A 32 -10.15 4.18 -12.62
C THR A 32 -10.27 2.66 -12.63
N ALA A 33 -9.23 1.96 -12.19
CA ALA A 33 -9.17 0.50 -12.15
C ALA A 33 -9.75 -0.03 -10.83
N MET A 34 -11.00 0.26 -10.56
CA MET A 34 -11.69 -0.09 -9.31
C MET A 34 -12.37 -1.45 -9.43
N ALA A 35 -11.58 -2.52 -9.42
CA ALA A 35 -12.01 -3.88 -9.71
C ALA A 35 -12.58 -4.63 -8.50
N ASP A 36 -12.15 -4.29 -7.30
CA ASP A 36 -12.63 -4.93 -6.07
C ASP A 36 -13.93 -4.31 -5.55
N GLU A 37 -14.59 -5.00 -4.62
CA GLU A 37 -15.87 -4.57 -4.08
C GLU A 37 -15.78 -3.27 -3.27
N VAL A 38 -14.70 -3.08 -2.52
CA VAL A 38 -14.47 -1.85 -1.73
C VAL A 38 -14.29 -0.66 -2.66
N ALA A 39 -13.43 -0.80 -3.66
CA ALA A 39 -13.18 0.23 -4.66
C ALA A 39 -14.46 0.59 -5.44
N ARG A 40 -15.23 -0.40 -5.87
CA ARG A 40 -16.49 -0.16 -6.59
C ARG A 40 -17.49 0.69 -5.80
N LYS A 41 -17.56 0.49 -4.48
CA LYS A 41 -18.42 1.30 -3.60
C LYS A 41 -17.92 2.73 -3.45
N MET A 42 -16.62 2.97 -3.62
CA MET A 42 -16.02 4.31 -3.55
C MET A 42 -16.08 5.08 -4.88
N LYS A 43 -16.41 4.40 -5.97
CA LYS A 43 -16.41 4.99 -7.31
C LYS A 43 -17.29 6.23 -7.37
N GLY A 44 -16.72 7.36 -7.82
CA GLY A 44 -17.41 8.65 -7.91
C GLY A 44 -17.45 9.45 -6.59
N SER A 45 -16.97 8.90 -5.48
CA SER A 45 -16.96 9.59 -4.17
C SER A 45 -15.63 10.30 -3.86
N CYS A 46 -14.59 10.06 -4.64
CA CYS A 46 -13.25 10.61 -4.42
C CYS A 46 -12.84 11.50 -5.59
N ALA A 47 -12.03 12.52 -5.31
CA ALA A 47 -11.33 13.26 -6.36
C ALA A 47 -10.41 12.35 -7.18
N PRO A 48 -10.02 12.72 -8.41
CA PRO A 48 -9.10 11.93 -9.21
C PRO A 48 -7.83 11.52 -8.46
N GLN A 49 -7.46 10.24 -8.56
CA GLN A 49 -6.27 9.65 -7.93
C GLN A 49 -6.22 9.71 -6.40
N THR A 50 -7.37 9.80 -5.73
CA THR A 50 -7.41 9.92 -4.26
C THR A 50 -8.18 8.80 -3.54
N CYS A 51 -8.89 7.92 -4.25
CA CYS A 51 -9.57 6.79 -3.61
C CYS A 51 -8.55 5.78 -3.07
N TRP A 52 -8.54 5.60 -1.77
CA TRP A 52 -7.72 4.62 -1.09
C TRP A 52 -8.44 4.14 0.19
N ALA A 53 -8.31 2.87 0.52
CA ALA A 53 -8.88 2.28 1.73
C ALA A 53 -7.90 1.31 2.38
N ASP A 54 -7.75 1.40 3.69
CA ASP A 54 -7.03 0.41 4.51
C ASP A 54 -7.93 -0.78 4.80
N ASN A 55 -8.21 -1.55 3.76
CA ASN A 55 -9.08 -2.72 3.81
C ASN A 55 -8.47 -3.81 2.93
N THR A 56 -8.28 -4.98 3.50
CA THR A 56 -7.64 -6.10 2.82
C THR A 56 -8.32 -6.53 1.52
N LEU A 57 -9.60 -6.22 1.34
CA LEU A 57 -10.34 -6.50 0.10
C LEU A 57 -10.14 -5.42 -0.97
N ALA A 58 -9.50 -4.30 -0.64
CA ALA A 58 -9.26 -3.19 -1.56
C ALA A 58 -8.00 -3.40 -2.41
N PHE A 59 -7.86 -4.55 -3.05
CA PHE A 59 -6.64 -4.90 -3.80
C PHE A 59 -6.33 -3.94 -4.96
N SER A 60 -7.33 -3.25 -5.50
CA SER A 60 -7.11 -2.26 -6.57
C SER A 60 -6.27 -1.06 -6.14
N MET A 61 -6.05 -0.84 -4.85
CA MET A 61 -5.42 0.38 -4.34
C MET A 61 -4.44 0.16 -3.18
N ASN A 62 -4.40 -1.01 -2.54
CA ASN A 62 -3.56 -1.23 -1.37
C ASN A 62 -2.72 -2.50 -1.39
N GLU A 63 -2.49 -3.07 -2.55
CA GLU A 63 -1.54 -4.18 -2.70
C GLU A 63 -0.12 -3.74 -2.34
N ILE A 64 0.68 -4.66 -1.83
CA ILE A 64 2.10 -4.46 -1.60
C ILE A 64 2.87 -5.32 -2.60
N ALA A 65 3.79 -4.72 -3.32
CA ALA A 65 4.57 -5.38 -4.35
C ALA A 65 6.07 -5.11 -4.22
N ILE A 66 6.88 -6.09 -4.60
CA ILE A 66 8.35 -6.01 -4.55
C ILE A 66 8.87 -4.92 -5.48
N ASN A 67 8.31 -4.83 -6.69
CA ASN A 67 8.71 -3.85 -7.70
C ASN A 67 8.40 -2.39 -7.33
N TRP A 68 7.59 -2.14 -6.31
CA TRP A 68 7.36 -0.81 -5.74
C TRP A 68 8.26 -0.54 -4.53
N ASN A 69 8.44 -1.55 -3.68
CA ASN A 69 9.21 -1.41 -2.45
C ASN A 69 10.73 -1.43 -2.69
N ALA A 70 11.23 -2.14 -3.69
CA ALA A 70 12.66 -2.16 -4.02
C ALA A 70 13.20 -0.78 -4.42
N PRO A 71 12.56 -0.01 -5.33
CA PRO A 71 12.96 1.36 -5.60
C PRO A 71 12.86 2.27 -4.37
N LEU A 72 11.85 2.09 -3.52
CA LEU A 72 11.71 2.86 -2.28
C LEU A 72 12.90 2.65 -1.34
N VAL A 73 13.35 1.41 -1.17
CA VAL A 73 14.53 1.08 -0.35
C VAL A 73 15.77 1.80 -0.90
N TRP A 74 15.96 1.77 -2.21
CA TRP A 74 17.10 2.43 -2.85
C TRP A 74 17.08 3.96 -2.64
N VAL A 75 15.95 4.61 -2.91
CA VAL A 75 15.79 6.05 -2.72
C VAL A 75 15.97 6.44 -1.25
N SER A 76 15.42 5.66 -0.33
CA SER A 76 15.54 5.93 1.10
C SER A 76 16.99 5.84 1.58
N ALA A 77 17.74 4.84 1.11
CA ALA A 77 19.15 4.68 1.42
C ALA A 77 20.00 5.82 0.85
N TRP A 78 19.70 6.25 -0.38
CA TRP A 78 20.38 7.37 -1.02
C TRP A 78 20.14 8.69 -0.26
N LEU A 79 18.91 8.96 0.16
CA LEU A 79 18.58 10.15 0.95
C LEU A 79 19.27 10.12 2.33
N ASP A 80 19.31 8.97 2.99
CA ASP A 80 20.00 8.81 4.27
C ASP A 80 21.51 9.09 4.13
N GLU A 81 22.13 8.60 3.06
CA GLU A 81 23.54 8.89 2.78
C GLU A 81 23.78 10.38 2.52
N LEU A 82 22.92 11.05 1.74
CA LEU A 82 23.02 12.49 1.53
C LEU A 82 22.95 13.28 2.83
N GLU A 83 22.06 12.92 3.74
CA GLU A 83 21.94 13.58 5.04
C GLU A 83 23.20 13.37 5.90
N ARG A 84 23.81 12.20 5.87
CA ARG A 84 25.04 11.90 6.61
C ARG A 84 26.27 12.62 6.08
N THR A 85 26.28 12.99 4.81
CA THR A 85 27.41 13.68 4.15
C THR A 85 27.27 15.21 4.16
N ARG A 86 26.18 15.70 4.67
CA ARG A 86 26.00 17.14 4.91
C ARG A 86 26.78 17.58 6.14
#